data_0ff2809262bf07e7176583ddfa57442a
#
_entry.id   0ff2809262bf07e7176583ddfa57442a
#
_cell.length_a   1.000
_cell.length_b   1.000
_cell.length_c   1.000
_cell.angle_alpha   90.00
_cell.angle_beta   90.00
_cell.angle_gamma   90.00
#
_symmetry.space_group_name_H-M   'P 1'
#
loop_
_entity.id
_entity.type
_entity.pdbx_description
1 polymer ?
#
loop_
_entity_poly.entity_id
_entity_poly.type
_entity_poly.pdbx_seq_one_letter_code
_entity_poly.pdbx_strand_id
1 'polypeptide(L)'
;MTTAATGSRVVIRRTLVSLWLLLALGLAGTAVRAADPPDAADGTAIRAVIDSQIAAFRRDDGEAAFGYAAPTIQRMFGTVDHFMAMVRGGYQPVYRPQTYRFGTLTLIDDVIVQKVHIVGPDGSAVTAFYIMEKQPDGTWRIAGCSLGAPEEQSA
;
A
#
# COMPACT_ATOMS: atom_id res chain seq x y z
N MET A 1 -23.08 39.04 -86.06
CA MET A 1 -22.49 37.84 -86.74
C MET A 1 -21.86 36.97 -85.65
N THR A 2 -22.63 35.98 -85.22
CA THR A 2 -22.36 34.55 -85.47
C THR A 2 -21.04 34.12 -84.90
N THR A 3 -20.87 33.16 -83.99
CA THR A 3 -21.44 31.84 -83.94
C THR A 3 -21.10 31.16 -82.62
N ALA A 4 -22.02 30.35 -82.18
CA ALA A 4 -21.84 29.41 -81.08
C ALA A 4 -20.82 28.31 -81.33
N ALA A 5 -20.26 27.78 -80.29
CA ALA A 5 -19.79 26.37 -80.30
C ALA A 5 -19.81 25.76 -78.87
N THR A 6 -20.73 24.92 -78.78
CA THR A 6 -20.92 23.81 -77.85
C THR A 6 -19.63 22.97 -77.62
N GLY A 7 -19.39 22.56 -76.43
CA GLY A 7 -18.34 21.60 -76.15
C GLY A 7 -18.38 20.99 -74.77
N SER A 8 -19.17 19.98 -74.66
CA SER A 8 -19.02 18.70 -73.90
C SER A 8 -18.58 18.74 -72.46
N ARG A 9 -19.52 18.32 -71.68
CA ARG A 9 -19.39 17.82 -70.28
C ARG A 9 -18.53 16.58 -70.21
N VAL A 10 -17.47 16.63 -69.42
CA VAL A 10 -16.88 15.42 -68.87
C VAL A 10 -17.02 15.47 -67.36
N VAL A 11 -17.94 14.73 -66.87
CA VAL A 11 -18.15 14.48 -65.46
C VAL A 11 -17.13 13.43 -65.02
N ILE A 12 -16.06 13.87 -64.36
CA ILE A 12 -15.16 12.93 -63.69
C ILE A 12 -15.57 12.94 -62.20
N ARG A 13 -16.37 11.95 -61.89
CA ARG A 13 -16.60 11.54 -60.49
C ARG A 13 -15.29 10.97 -59.96
N ARG A 14 -14.56 11.77 -59.20
CA ARG A 14 -13.53 11.28 -58.34
C ARG A 14 -14.11 11.16 -56.92
N THR A 15 -14.51 9.95 -56.62
CA THR A 15 -14.79 9.52 -55.26
C THR A 15 -13.51 9.57 -54.43
N LEU A 16 -13.38 10.66 -53.66
CA LEU A 16 -12.38 10.74 -52.60
C LEU A 16 -12.90 9.89 -51.43
N VAL A 17 -12.44 8.65 -51.37
CA VAL A 17 -12.56 7.84 -50.17
C VAL A 17 -11.61 8.45 -49.15
N SER A 18 -12.18 9.31 -48.28
CA SER A 18 -11.47 9.81 -47.09
C SER A 18 -11.34 8.67 -46.10
N LEU A 19 -10.17 8.04 -46.12
CA LEU A 19 -9.75 7.06 -45.12
C LEU A 19 -9.48 7.81 -43.80
N TRP A 20 -10.50 7.98 -42.96
CA TRP A 20 -10.32 8.41 -41.58
C TRP A 20 -9.77 7.24 -40.79
N LEU A 21 -8.46 7.18 -40.68
CA LEU A 21 -7.77 6.28 -39.74
C LEU A 21 -7.99 6.90 -38.34
N LEU A 22 -9.03 6.44 -37.64
CA LEU A 22 -9.24 6.73 -36.23
C LEU A 22 -8.15 6.01 -35.44
N LEU A 23 -7.06 6.72 -35.18
CA LEU A 23 -6.05 6.30 -34.21
C LEU A 23 -6.70 6.48 -32.81
N ALA A 24 -7.47 5.47 -32.38
CA ALA A 24 -7.91 5.36 -31.01
C ALA A 24 -6.69 5.01 -30.15
N LEU A 25 -5.98 6.07 -29.73
CA LEU A 25 -4.95 5.95 -28.69
C LEU A 25 -5.68 5.63 -27.39
N GLY A 26 -5.84 4.35 -27.11
CA GLY A 26 -6.38 3.87 -25.83
C GLY A 26 -5.44 4.33 -24.71
N LEU A 27 -5.77 5.43 -24.06
CA LEU A 27 -5.27 5.72 -22.72
C LEU A 27 -5.82 4.61 -21.81
N ALA A 28 -5.07 3.53 -21.66
CA ALA A 28 -5.24 2.62 -20.55
C ALA A 28 -4.83 3.42 -19.29
N GLY A 29 -5.74 4.23 -18.79
CA GLY A 29 -5.61 4.82 -17.48
C GLY A 29 -5.53 3.66 -16.49
N THR A 30 -4.36 3.45 -15.90
CA THR A 30 -4.24 2.63 -14.70
C THR A 30 -5.09 3.31 -13.64
N ALA A 31 -6.34 2.88 -13.50
CA ALA A 31 -7.17 3.29 -12.38
C ALA A 31 -6.40 2.87 -11.12
N VAL A 32 -5.93 3.85 -10.37
CA VAL A 32 -5.48 3.63 -9.00
C VAL A 32 -6.72 3.12 -8.27
N ARG A 33 -6.75 1.82 -8.04
CA ARG A 33 -7.84 1.18 -7.32
C ARG A 33 -7.71 1.59 -5.86
N ALA A 34 -8.74 2.24 -5.33
CA ALA A 34 -8.87 2.46 -3.91
C ALA A 34 -8.72 1.11 -3.18
N ALA A 35 -8.05 1.10 -2.04
CA ALA A 35 -7.92 -0.12 -1.25
C ALA A 35 -9.31 -0.56 -0.78
N ASP A 36 -9.65 -1.82 -1.00
CA ASP A 36 -10.86 -2.40 -0.44
C ASP A 36 -10.70 -2.53 1.10
N PRO A 37 -11.76 -2.33 1.89
CA PRO A 37 -11.69 -2.57 3.32
C PRO A 37 -11.22 -4.00 3.60
N PRO A 38 -10.33 -4.20 4.61
CA PRO A 38 -9.82 -5.53 4.94
C PRO A 38 -10.96 -6.43 5.42
N ASP A 39 -11.03 -7.64 4.91
CA ASP A 39 -11.96 -8.66 5.36
C ASP A 39 -11.44 -9.44 6.59
N ALA A 40 -12.19 -10.43 7.06
CA ALA A 40 -11.80 -11.23 8.22
C ALA A 40 -10.52 -12.06 7.97
N ALA A 41 -10.31 -12.53 6.74
CA ALA A 41 -9.10 -13.28 6.37
C ALA A 41 -7.88 -12.34 6.32
N ASP A 42 -8.03 -11.16 5.77
CA ASP A 42 -7.02 -10.10 5.80
C ASP A 42 -6.66 -9.73 7.24
N GLY A 43 -7.67 -9.55 8.12
CA GLY A 43 -7.44 -9.26 9.53
C GLY A 43 -6.63 -10.35 10.24
N THR A 44 -6.88 -11.60 9.95
CA THR A 44 -6.12 -12.74 10.49
C THR A 44 -4.68 -12.72 9.98
N ALA A 45 -4.47 -12.53 8.68
CA ALA A 45 -3.15 -12.49 8.06
C ALA A 45 -2.30 -11.30 8.57
N ILE A 46 -2.92 -10.12 8.70
CA ILE A 46 -2.26 -8.91 9.24
C ILE A 46 -1.77 -9.16 10.67
N ARG A 47 -2.63 -9.69 11.55
CA ARG A 47 -2.25 -9.99 12.92
C ARG A 47 -1.12 -11.02 12.99
N ALA A 48 -1.16 -12.05 12.16
CA ALA A 48 -0.10 -13.05 12.09
C ALA A 48 1.27 -12.46 11.69
N VAL A 49 1.29 -11.50 10.76
CA VAL A 49 2.52 -10.78 10.37
C VAL A 49 3.07 -9.97 11.54
N ILE A 50 2.22 -9.21 12.24
CA ILE A 50 2.63 -8.40 13.39
C ILE A 50 3.12 -9.29 14.55
N ASP A 51 2.39 -10.36 14.87
CA ASP A 51 2.79 -11.34 15.89
C ASP A 51 4.17 -11.94 15.57
N SER A 52 4.38 -12.31 14.31
CA SER A 52 5.65 -12.89 13.85
C SER A 52 6.80 -11.89 13.98
N GLN A 53 6.58 -10.61 13.65
CA GLN A 53 7.59 -9.58 13.81
C GLN A 53 7.92 -9.33 15.29
N ILE A 54 6.93 -9.22 16.17
CA ILE A 54 7.13 -9.07 17.62
C ILE A 54 7.89 -10.29 18.18
N ALA A 55 7.52 -11.48 17.74
CA ALA A 55 8.24 -12.70 18.14
C ALA A 55 9.70 -12.70 17.67
N ALA A 56 9.99 -12.20 16.47
CA ALA A 56 11.35 -12.02 15.97
C ALA A 56 12.14 -11.00 16.81
N PHE A 57 11.55 -9.86 17.14
CA PHE A 57 12.16 -8.87 18.04
C PHE A 57 12.52 -9.48 19.41
N ARG A 58 11.61 -10.28 19.98
CA ARG A 58 11.86 -10.95 21.28
C ARG A 58 13.05 -11.91 21.25
N ARG A 59 13.41 -12.45 20.09
CA ARG A 59 14.56 -13.34 19.90
C ARG A 59 15.80 -12.62 19.37
N ASP A 60 15.74 -11.29 19.18
CA ASP A 60 16.80 -10.51 18.52
C ASP A 60 17.07 -10.96 17.06
N ASP A 61 16.07 -11.59 16.44
CA ASP A 61 16.14 -12.05 15.06
C ASP A 61 15.81 -10.87 14.11
N GLY A 62 16.83 -10.04 13.88
CA GLY A 62 16.68 -8.84 13.06
C GLY A 62 16.36 -9.16 11.60
N GLU A 63 16.93 -10.23 11.04
CA GLU A 63 16.67 -10.67 9.67
C GLU A 63 15.18 -11.01 9.48
N ALA A 64 14.63 -11.84 10.37
CA ALA A 64 13.22 -12.19 10.30
C ALA A 64 12.34 -10.96 10.53
N ALA A 65 12.64 -10.12 11.53
CA ALA A 65 11.87 -8.92 11.82
C ALA A 65 11.84 -7.94 10.63
N PHE A 66 12.99 -7.73 10.00
CA PHE A 66 13.13 -6.88 8.82
C PHE A 66 12.42 -7.49 7.60
N GLY A 67 12.39 -8.81 7.48
CA GLY A 67 11.67 -9.55 6.46
C GLY A 67 10.16 -9.30 6.44
N TYR A 68 9.54 -8.94 7.58
CA TYR A 68 8.12 -8.57 7.66
C TYR A 68 7.84 -7.13 7.23
N ALA A 69 8.86 -6.29 7.09
CA ALA A 69 8.70 -4.93 6.58
C ALA A 69 8.42 -4.92 5.07
N ALA A 70 7.64 -3.95 4.63
CA ALA A 70 7.37 -3.73 3.21
C ALA A 70 8.66 -3.33 2.45
N PRO A 71 8.75 -3.61 1.15
CA PRO A 71 9.94 -3.29 0.36
C PRO A 71 10.36 -1.82 0.44
N THR A 72 9.40 -0.92 0.64
CA THR A 72 9.68 0.52 0.82
C THR A 72 10.47 0.78 2.10
N ILE A 73 10.08 0.14 3.21
CA ILE A 73 10.79 0.24 4.49
C ILE A 73 12.16 -0.40 4.36
N GLN A 74 12.26 -1.57 3.74
CA GLN A 74 13.55 -2.26 3.55
C GLN A 74 14.54 -1.41 2.74
N ARG A 75 14.07 -0.74 1.68
CA ARG A 75 14.90 0.19 0.90
C ARG A 75 15.32 1.43 1.69
N MET A 76 14.42 1.94 2.54
CA MET A 76 14.66 3.13 3.37
C MET A 76 15.78 2.90 4.38
N PHE A 77 15.78 1.76 5.06
CA PHE A 77 16.80 1.42 6.05
C PHE A 77 18.06 0.80 5.43
N GLY A 78 17.93 0.16 4.28
CA GLY A 78 19.02 -0.45 3.52
C GLY A 78 19.59 -1.71 4.15
N THR A 79 19.75 -1.75 5.48
CA THR A 79 20.31 -2.89 6.21
C THR A 79 19.50 -3.25 7.45
N VAL A 80 19.60 -4.52 7.85
CA VAL A 80 19.01 -5.04 9.10
C VAL A 80 19.53 -4.28 10.30
N ASP A 81 20.82 -3.96 10.33
CA ASP A 81 21.46 -3.28 11.47
C ASP A 81 20.88 -1.87 11.67
N HIS A 82 20.70 -1.09 10.61
CA HIS A 82 20.07 0.22 10.69
C HIS A 82 18.61 0.14 11.16
N PHE A 83 17.87 -0.82 10.63
CA PHE A 83 16.49 -1.06 11.05
C PHE A 83 16.43 -1.42 12.53
N MET A 84 17.24 -2.37 12.99
CA MET A 84 17.25 -2.80 14.39
C MET A 84 17.78 -1.71 15.35
N ALA A 85 18.72 -0.87 14.90
CA ALA A 85 19.16 0.29 15.69
C ALA A 85 18.03 1.27 15.93
N MET A 86 17.24 1.58 14.91
CA MET A 86 16.03 2.43 15.01
C MET A 86 14.98 1.80 15.94
N VAL A 87 14.70 0.51 15.78
CA VAL A 87 13.72 -0.21 16.62
C VAL A 87 14.13 -0.19 18.09
N ARG A 88 15.38 -0.50 18.40
CA ARG A 88 15.91 -0.48 19.77
C ARG A 88 15.93 0.94 20.37
N GLY A 89 16.20 1.95 19.56
CA GLY A 89 16.26 3.33 20.03
C GLY A 89 14.90 3.99 20.23
N GLY A 90 13.95 3.74 19.34
CA GLY A 90 12.70 4.50 19.28
C GLY A 90 11.42 3.70 19.55
N TYR A 91 11.49 2.36 19.54
CA TYR A 91 10.31 1.48 19.58
C TYR A 91 10.40 0.42 20.68
N GLN A 92 10.95 0.78 21.83
CA GLN A 92 11.13 -0.14 22.97
C GLN A 92 9.85 -0.91 23.35
N PRO A 93 8.65 -0.32 23.38
CA PRO A 93 7.43 -1.05 23.68
C PRO A 93 7.13 -2.17 22.68
N VAL A 94 7.42 -1.95 21.39
CA VAL A 94 7.25 -2.95 20.33
C VAL A 94 8.36 -4.00 20.35
N TYR A 95 9.58 -3.57 20.63
CA TYR A 95 10.76 -4.43 20.66
C TYR A 95 10.74 -5.44 21.82
N ARG A 96 10.30 -4.99 23.00
CA ARG A 96 10.26 -5.79 24.24
C ARG A 96 8.93 -5.59 25.00
N PRO A 97 7.77 -5.91 24.38
CA PRO A 97 6.50 -5.78 25.09
C PRO A 97 6.43 -6.76 26.26
N GLN A 98 5.93 -6.30 27.42
CA GLN A 98 5.49 -7.20 28.49
C GLN A 98 4.24 -7.95 28.03
N THR A 99 3.25 -7.19 27.54
CA THR A 99 2.01 -7.73 26.96
C THR A 99 1.57 -6.86 25.79
N TYR A 100 0.78 -7.45 24.90
CA TYR A 100 0.09 -6.70 23.85
C TYR A 100 -1.20 -7.38 23.46
N ARG A 101 -2.12 -6.62 22.89
CA ARG A 101 -3.38 -7.09 22.33
C ARG A 101 -3.75 -6.28 21.10
N PHE A 102 -4.38 -6.94 20.15
CA PHE A 102 -4.88 -6.26 18.97
C PHE A 102 -6.13 -5.45 19.28
N GLY A 103 -6.15 -4.23 18.79
CA GLY A 103 -7.30 -3.34 18.77
C GLY A 103 -8.03 -3.40 17.41
N THR A 104 -8.60 -2.26 17.00
CA THR A 104 -9.33 -2.15 15.74
C THR A 104 -8.40 -2.23 14.53
N LEU A 105 -8.90 -2.86 13.47
CA LEU A 105 -8.36 -2.80 12.12
C LEU A 105 -9.24 -1.84 11.32
N THR A 106 -8.68 -0.80 10.73
CA THR A 106 -9.42 0.29 10.10
C THR A 106 -8.80 0.65 8.75
N LEU A 107 -9.63 1.06 7.80
CA LEU A 107 -9.21 1.73 6.58
C LEU A 107 -9.40 3.24 6.77
N ILE A 108 -8.31 4.02 6.67
CA ILE A 108 -8.30 5.47 6.82
C ILE A 108 -7.58 6.04 5.59
N ASP A 109 -8.27 6.83 4.77
CA ASP A 109 -7.71 7.44 3.55
C ASP A 109 -6.93 6.43 2.69
N ASP A 110 -7.53 5.28 2.40
CA ASP A 110 -6.95 4.14 1.66
C ASP A 110 -5.74 3.47 2.35
N VAL A 111 -5.46 3.80 3.61
CA VAL A 111 -4.39 3.20 4.40
C VAL A 111 -4.99 2.22 5.42
N ILE A 112 -4.51 0.99 5.41
CA ILE A 112 -4.93 -0.03 6.38
C ILE A 112 -4.08 0.09 7.63
N VAL A 113 -4.74 0.34 8.76
CA VAL A 113 -4.11 0.56 10.07
C VAL A 113 -4.62 -0.48 11.07
N GLN A 114 -3.72 -1.29 11.60
CA GLN A 114 -3.98 -2.18 12.74
C GLN A 114 -3.47 -1.51 14.02
N LYS A 115 -4.37 -1.24 14.96
CA LYS A 115 -4.00 -0.79 16.30
C LYS A 115 -3.54 -1.97 17.14
N VAL A 116 -2.51 -1.76 17.94
CA VAL A 116 -2.01 -2.73 18.92
C VAL A 116 -1.78 -1.99 20.24
N HIS A 117 -2.48 -2.40 21.27
CA HIS A 117 -2.27 -1.86 22.61
C HIS A 117 -1.16 -2.64 23.29
N ILE A 118 -0.14 -1.94 23.74
CA ILE A 118 1.12 -2.53 24.21
C ILE A 118 1.43 -2.00 25.61
N VAL A 119 1.87 -2.88 26.50
CA VAL A 119 2.58 -2.50 27.73
C VAL A 119 4.05 -2.72 27.49
N GLY A 120 4.81 -1.63 27.54
CA GLY A 120 6.25 -1.61 27.30
C GLY A 120 7.07 -2.28 28.42
N PRO A 121 8.39 -2.37 28.23
CA PRO A 121 9.26 -3.03 29.22
C PRO A 121 9.33 -2.29 30.57
N ASP A 122 9.05 -1.01 30.57
CA ASP A 122 8.97 -0.14 31.74
C ASP A 122 7.58 -0.11 32.42
N GLY A 123 6.62 -0.88 31.89
CA GLY A 123 5.23 -0.92 32.36
C GLY A 123 4.34 0.20 31.79
N SER A 124 4.88 1.11 30.98
CA SER A 124 4.07 2.15 30.34
C SER A 124 3.17 1.56 29.24
N ALA A 125 1.93 2.07 29.18
CA ALA A 125 0.99 1.69 28.11
C ALA A 125 1.15 2.65 26.93
N VAL A 126 1.12 2.09 25.72
CA VAL A 126 1.10 2.83 24.46
C VAL A 126 0.16 2.16 23.47
N THR A 127 -0.26 2.89 22.44
CA THR A 127 -0.91 2.33 21.27
C THR A 127 0.04 2.41 20.08
N ALA A 128 0.36 1.27 19.47
CA ALA A 128 1.08 1.19 18.22
C ALA A 128 0.09 1.16 17.05
N PHE A 129 0.33 1.99 16.04
CA PHE A 129 -0.44 2.06 14.81
C PHE A 129 0.41 1.46 13.69
N TYR A 130 0.10 0.22 13.33
CA TYR A 130 0.76 -0.49 12.24
C TYR A 130 0.09 -0.18 10.91
N ILE A 131 0.83 0.43 10.01
CA ILE A 131 0.40 0.62 8.62
C ILE A 131 0.72 -0.65 7.86
N MET A 132 -0.31 -1.23 7.23
CA MET A 132 -0.21 -2.51 6.56
C MET A 132 -0.40 -2.34 5.05
N GLU A 133 0.39 -3.07 4.27
CA GLU A 133 0.35 -3.05 2.81
C GLU A 133 0.24 -4.47 2.26
N LYS A 134 -0.75 -4.70 1.39
CA LYS A 134 -0.88 -5.97 0.67
C LYS A 134 0.01 -5.95 -0.56
N GLN A 135 0.88 -6.92 -0.65
CA GLN A 135 1.81 -7.04 -1.78
C GLN A 135 1.12 -7.66 -3.00
N PRO A 136 1.69 -7.53 -4.21
CA PRO A 136 1.13 -8.12 -5.43
C PRO A 136 0.94 -9.65 -5.38
N ASP A 137 1.72 -10.35 -4.55
CA ASP A 137 1.61 -11.79 -4.30
C ASP A 137 0.52 -12.16 -3.28
N GLY A 138 -0.22 -11.16 -2.76
CA GLY A 138 -1.27 -11.32 -1.77
C GLY A 138 -0.79 -11.35 -0.32
N THR A 139 0.52 -11.34 -0.06
CA THR A 139 1.06 -11.30 1.31
C THR A 139 0.93 -9.92 1.94
N TRP A 140 0.79 -9.88 3.25
CA TRP A 140 0.79 -8.64 4.01
C TRP A 140 2.18 -8.28 4.51
N ARG A 141 2.52 -6.98 4.48
CA ARG A 141 3.78 -6.44 4.99
C ARG A 141 3.52 -5.19 5.82
N ILE A 142 4.45 -4.89 6.73
CA ILE A 142 4.39 -3.70 7.58
C ILE A 142 5.05 -2.54 6.82
N ALA A 143 4.23 -1.57 6.42
CA ALA A 143 4.67 -0.37 5.69
C ALA A 143 5.01 0.80 6.62
N GLY A 144 4.73 0.67 7.92
CA GLY A 144 5.08 1.65 8.93
C GLY A 144 4.55 1.27 10.31
N CYS A 145 5.08 1.94 11.31
CA CYS A 145 4.59 1.86 12.68
C CYS A 145 4.83 3.22 13.36
N SER A 146 3.84 3.69 14.09
CA SER A 146 3.98 4.85 14.98
C SER A 146 3.45 4.53 16.36
N LEU A 147 4.00 5.21 17.37
CA LEU A 147 3.56 5.06 18.76
C LEU A 147 2.76 6.30 19.16
N GLY A 148 1.65 6.09 19.81
CA GLY A 148 0.79 7.12 20.38
C GLY A 148 0.45 6.85 21.84
N ALA A 149 -0.25 7.82 22.44
CA ALA A 149 -0.78 7.66 23.80
C ALA A 149 -1.68 6.41 23.89
N PRO A 150 -1.79 5.81 25.09
CA PRO A 150 -2.74 4.73 25.29
C PRO A 150 -4.16 5.23 24.98
N GLU A 151 -4.89 4.48 24.18
CA GLU A 151 -6.32 4.74 23.98
C GLU A 151 -7.09 4.14 25.16
N GLU A 152 -7.90 4.96 25.80
CA GLU A 152 -8.83 4.49 26.82
C GLU A 152 -9.83 3.54 26.17
N GLN A 153 -9.97 2.37 26.76
CA GLN A 153 -11.00 1.45 26.35
C GLN A 153 -12.32 2.00 26.86
N SER A 154 -13.18 2.43 25.94
CA SER A 154 -14.60 2.56 26.29
C SER A 154 -15.09 1.18 26.71
N ALA A 155 -15.41 1.06 27.99
CA ALA A 155 -15.97 -0.13 28.59
C ALA A 155 -17.38 -0.38 28.05
#